data_a1a9447ec89dea1792520f0b5153600a
#
_entry.id   a1a9447ec89dea1792520f0b5153600a
#
_cell.length_a   1.000
_cell.length_b   1.000
_cell.length_c   1.000
_cell.angle_alpha   90.00
_cell.angle_beta   90.00
_cell.angle_gamma   90.00
#
_symmetry.space_group_name_H-M   'P 1'
#
loop_
_entity.id
_entity.type
_entity.pdbx_description
1 polymer ?
#
loop_
_entity_poly.entity_id
_entity_poly.type
_entity_poly.pdbx_seq_one_letter_code
_entity_poly.pdbx_strand_id
1 'polypeptide(L)'
;MTYKKETNMKKFIVIVLMLLTGSIYGQQILTDANFEKAIEGRSAFSDDNISIVVVEFWASFNDDNSFEHWDKVKGVKYYRCDIAKAPKAKKKYKVRTIPHIIVFKDGFDEVHFKAGLDFTISESLEDIQKEINELLNESKF
;
A
#
# COMPACT_ATOMS: atom_id res chain seq x y z
N MET A 1 -47.07 13.87 25.19
CA MET A 1 -46.84 13.38 23.79
C MET A 1 -45.54 13.88 23.14
N THR A 2 -44.72 14.65 23.80
CA THR A 2 -43.45 15.17 23.31
C THR A 2 -42.23 14.25 23.50
N TYR A 3 -42.32 13.23 24.36
CA TYR A 3 -41.19 12.32 24.68
C TYR A 3 -40.83 11.29 23.56
N LYS A 4 -41.76 10.97 22.69
CA LYS A 4 -41.54 9.96 21.63
C LYS A 4 -40.72 10.48 20.43
N LYS A 5 -40.67 11.78 20.23
CA LYS A 5 -39.97 12.44 19.12
C LYS A 5 -38.46 12.63 19.42
N GLU A 6 -38.10 12.90 20.69
CA GLU A 6 -36.69 13.07 21.08
C GLU A 6 -35.92 11.76 21.08
N THR A 7 -36.52 10.65 21.46
CA THR A 7 -35.87 9.32 21.46
C THR A 7 -35.56 8.83 20.05
N ASN A 8 -36.41 9.15 19.08
CA ASN A 8 -36.18 8.79 17.69
C ASN A 8 -35.06 9.64 17.04
N MET A 9 -34.97 10.91 17.40
CA MET A 9 -33.95 11.82 16.90
C MET A 9 -32.56 11.45 17.47
N LYS A 10 -32.47 11.09 18.77
CA LYS A 10 -31.22 10.60 19.36
C LYS A 10 -30.76 9.28 18.77
N LYS A 11 -31.68 8.35 18.50
CA LYS A 11 -31.36 7.10 17.77
C LYS A 11 -30.93 7.35 16.34
N PHE A 12 -31.54 8.31 15.66
CA PHE A 12 -31.15 8.69 14.29
C PHE A 12 -29.78 9.32 14.24
N ILE A 13 -29.44 10.19 15.19
CA ILE A 13 -28.12 10.82 15.31
C ILE A 13 -27.04 9.76 15.60
N VAL A 14 -27.31 8.78 16.46
CA VAL A 14 -26.35 7.68 16.75
C VAL A 14 -26.14 6.81 15.50
N ILE A 15 -27.18 6.51 14.75
CA ILE A 15 -27.07 5.72 13.50
C ILE A 15 -26.29 6.50 12.43
N VAL A 16 -26.53 7.79 12.29
CA VAL A 16 -25.79 8.67 11.36
C VAL A 16 -24.32 8.80 11.78
N LEU A 17 -24.03 8.88 13.08
CA LEU A 17 -22.65 8.90 13.60
C LEU A 17 -21.92 7.58 13.36
N MET A 18 -22.61 6.43 13.45
CA MET A 18 -22.05 5.12 13.12
C MET A 18 -21.79 4.94 11.62
N LEU A 19 -22.57 5.58 10.75
CA LEU A 19 -22.35 5.55 9.30
C LEU A 19 -21.20 6.46 8.84
N LEU A 20 -20.79 7.42 9.68
CA LEU A 20 -19.65 8.31 9.43
C LEU A 20 -18.31 7.69 9.85
N THR A 21 -18.29 6.54 10.52
CA THR A 21 -17.08 5.73 10.69
C THR A 21 -16.80 4.96 9.38
N GLY A 22 -16.85 5.67 8.27
CA GLY A 22 -16.33 5.17 7.00
C GLY A 22 -14.88 4.77 7.26
N SER A 23 -14.57 3.53 6.93
CA SER A 23 -13.25 2.95 7.02
C SER A 23 -12.25 3.95 6.45
N ILE A 24 -11.52 4.64 7.32
CA ILE A 24 -10.29 5.28 6.94
C ILE A 24 -9.38 4.10 6.63
N TYR A 25 -9.38 3.65 5.38
CA TYR A 25 -8.32 2.82 4.85
C TYR A 25 -7.09 3.72 4.82
N GLY A 26 -6.56 3.99 6.01
CA GLY A 26 -5.28 4.62 6.18
C GLY A 26 -4.27 3.72 5.48
N GLN A 27 -3.53 4.28 4.54
CA GLN A 27 -2.43 3.62 3.87
C GLN A 27 -1.52 2.99 4.94
N GLN A 28 -1.39 1.68 4.94
CA GLN A 28 -0.63 0.98 5.97
C GLN A 28 0.85 1.27 5.79
N ILE A 29 1.45 1.88 6.80
CA ILE A 29 2.88 2.19 6.83
C ILE A 29 3.62 1.00 7.41
N LEU A 30 4.64 0.53 6.70
CA LEU A 30 5.51 -0.55 7.14
C LEU A 30 6.67 -0.04 7.99
N THR A 31 7.06 -0.88 8.94
CA THR A 31 8.23 -0.74 9.79
C THR A 31 9.03 -2.03 9.75
N ASP A 32 10.24 -2.05 10.30
CA ASP A 32 11.04 -3.29 10.39
C ASP A 32 10.29 -4.43 11.12
N ALA A 33 9.34 -4.11 11.99
CA ALA A 33 8.61 -5.12 12.77
C ALA A 33 7.56 -5.89 11.95
N ASN A 34 6.98 -5.28 10.91
CA ASN A 34 5.90 -5.88 10.12
C ASN A 34 6.24 -6.09 8.64
N PHE A 35 7.40 -5.66 8.20
CA PHE A 35 7.80 -5.64 6.78
C PHE A 35 7.76 -7.04 6.15
N GLU A 36 8.48 -7.99 6.71
CA GLU A 36 8.61 -9.35 6.14
C GLU A 36 7.25 -10.03 6.02
N LYS A 37 6.41 -9.92 7.04
CA LYS A 37 5.05 -10.47 7.01
C LYS A 37 4.18 -9.81 5.95
N ALA A 38 4.33 -8.50 5.75
CA ALA A 38 3.54 -7.75 4.77
C ALA A 38 3.88 -8.15 3.33
N ILE A 39 5.16 -8.33 2.99
CA ILE A 39 5.60 -8.69 1.63
C ILE A 39 5.27 -10.14 1.24
N GLU A 40 5.11 -11.03 2.20
CA GLU A 40 4.62 -12.39 1.93
C GLU A 40 3.20 -12.36 1.38
N GLY A 41 2.42 -11.32 1.70
CA GLY A 41 1.10 -11.04 1.15
C GLY A 41 0.03 -12.07 1.45
N ARG A 42 0.37 -13.18 2.10
CA ARG A 42 -0.56 -14.28 2.40
C ARG A 42 -1.53 -13.84 3.48
N SER A 43 -2.80 -13.85 3.14
CA SER A 43 -3.88 -13.82 4.13
C SER A 43 -4.27 -15.27 4.43
N ALA A 44 -4.48 -15.59 5.70
CA ALA A 44 -4.96 -16.93 6.11
C ALA A 44 -6.33 -17.30 5.50
N PHE A 45 -6.98 -16.35 4.83
CA PHE A 45 -8.34 -16.46 4.26
C PHE A 45 -8.41 -16.19 2.76
N SER A 46 -7.30 -16.03 2.05
CA SER A 46 -7.31 -15.83 0.59
C SER A 46 -6.96 -17.14 -0.12
N ASP A 47 -7.86 -17.58 -0.99
CA ASP A 47 -7.66 -18.74 -1.89
C ASP A 47 -6.71 -18.42 -3.06
N ASP A 48 -6.22 -17.18 -3.15
CA ASP A 48 -5.34 -16.74 -4.22
C ASP A 48 -3.93 -17.27 -3.98
N ASN A 49 -3.50 -18.17 -4.86
CA ASN A 49 -2.20 -18.84 -4.82
C ASN A 49 -1.00 -17.91 -5.07
N ILE A 50 -1.24 -16.64 -5.44
CA ILE A 50 -0.19 -15.68 -5.80
C ILE A 50 -0.44 -14.37 -5.07
N SER A 51 0.59 -13.88 -4.41
CA SER A 51 0.55 -12.60 -3.73
C SER A 51 1.52 -11.63 -4.36
N ILE A 52 0.97 -10.61 -5.02
CA ILE A 52 1.74 -9.44 -5.46
C ILE A 52 1.55 -8.33 -4.43
N VAL A 53 2.67 -7.87 -3.89
CA VAL A 53 2.73 -6.76 -2.94
C VAL A 53 3.65 -5.69 -3.49
N VAL A 54 3.20 -4.45 -3.44
CA VAL A 54 4.00 -3.30 -3.86
C VAL A 54 4.32 -2.46 -2.64
N VAL A 55 5.59 -2.12 -2.47
CA VAL A 55 6.06 -1.27 -1.37
C VAL A 55 6.75 -0.04 -1.95
N GLU A 56 6.28 1.14 -1.60
CA GLU A 56 6.98 2.40 -1.84
C GLU A 56 7.82 2.77 -0.62
N PHE A 57 9.13 2.76 -0.77
CA PHE A 57 10.05 3.35 0.20
C PHE A 57 10.11 4.86 -0.02
N TRP A 58 9.89 5.62 1.04
CA TRP A 58 9.83 7.06 1.02
C TRP A 58 10.42 7.69 2.28
N ALA A 59 10.52 9.00 2.29
CA ALA A 59 10.83 9.78 3.49
C ALA A 59 10.03 11.08 3.48
N SER A 60 9.72 11.60 4.65
CA SER A 60 8.85 12.78 4.80
C SER A 60 9.36 14.03 4.10
N PHE A 61 10.69 14.17 3.93
CA PHE A 61 11.26 15.32 3.22
C PHE A 61 11.04 15.28 1.70
N ASN A 62 10.62 14.14 1.13
CA ASN A 62 10.36 13.95 -0.31
C ASN A 62 8.93 13.48 -0.59
N ASP A 63 7.99 13.81 0.28
CA ASP A 63 6.60 13.35 0.18
C ASP A 63 5.89 13.89 -1.08
N ASP A 64 6.23 15.10 -1.52
CA ASP A 64 5.69 15.72 -2.73
C ASP A 64 6.02 14.93 -4.02
N ASN A 65 7.05 14.12 -4.02
CA ASN A 65 7.46 13.26 -5.13
C ASN A 65 7.03 11.80 -4.96
N SER A 66 6.18 11.51 -3.98
CA SER A 66 5.63 10.17 -3.80
C SER A 66 4.69 9.81 -4.95
N PHE A 67 4.57 8.51 -5.23
CA PHE A 67 3.67 8.03 -6.26
C PHE A 67 2.22 8.15 -5.78
N GLU A 68 1.37 8.90 -6.50
CA GLU A 68 0.02 9.26 -6.06
C GLU A 68 -1.10 8.34 -6.60
N HIS A 69 -0.79 7.43 -7.53
CA HIS A 69 -1.81 6.69 -8.28
C HIS A 69 -2.02 5.25 -7.80
N TRP A 70 -1.73 4.95 -6.55
CA TRP A 70 -1.87 3.60 -6.00
C TRP A 70 -3.31 3.07 -5.99
N ASP A 71 -4.27 3.95 -5.86
CA ASP A 71 -5.70 3.64 -5.96
C ASP A 71 -6.11 3.10 -7.34
N LYS A 72 -5.32 3.39 -8.37
CA LYS A 72 -5.53 2.95 -9.74
C LYS A 72 -4.78 1.67 -10.11
N VAL A 73 -3.78 1.27 -9.33
CA VAL A 73 -3.04 0.03 -9.56
C VAL A 73 -3.87 -1.16 -9.12
N LYS A 74 -4.06 -2.13 -10.03
CA LYS A 74 -4.95 -3.28 -9.83
C LYS A 74 -4.14 -4.56 -9.57
N GLY A 75 -4.75 -5.46 -8.79
CA GLY A 75 -4.22 -6.80 -8.56
C GLY A 75 -3.12 -6.88 -7.50
N VAL A 76 -2.91 -5.85 -6.72
CA VAL A 76 -1.83 -5.77 -5.72
C VAL A 76 -2.33 -5.29 -4.36
N LYS A 77 -1.58 -5.66 -3.32
CA LYS A 77 -1.59 -4.94 -2.04
C LYS A 77 -0.51 -3.88 -2.07
N TYR A 78 -0.84 -2.68 -1.66
CA TYR A 78 0.08 -1.56 -1.63
C TYR A 78 0.39 -1.10 -0.22
N TYR A 79 1.67 -0.86 0.05
CA TYR A 79 2.16 -0.33 1.32
C TYR A 79 3.16 0.80 1.09
N ARG A 80 3.25 1.69 2.07
CA ARG A 80 4.34 2.66 2.17
C ARG A 80 5.29 2.26 3.30
N CYS A 81 6.57 2.50 3.10
CA CYS A 81 7.62 2.19 4.04
C CYS A 81 8.48 3.44 4.28
N ASP A 82 8.38 4.04 5.45
CA ASP A 82 9.26 5.14 5.85
C ASP A 82 10.65 4.59 6.14
N ILE A 83 11.65 5.03 5.38
CA ILE A 83 13.04 4.57 5.54
C ILE A 83 13.63 4.86 6.91
N ALA A 84 13.10 5.85 7.64
CA ALA A 84 13.50 6.14 9.02
C ALA A 84 12.98 5.10 10.02
N LYS A 85 11.83 4.46 9.71
CA LYS A 85 11.19 3.45 10.56
C LYS A 85 11.53 2.01 10.17
N ALA A 86 12.15 1.83 9.01
CA ALA A 86 12.52 0.51 8.49
C ALA A 86 13.97 0.47 7.97
N PRO A 87 14.96 0.79 8.81
CA PRO A 87 16.36 0.80 8.39
C PRO A 87 16.89 -0.57 7.97
N LYS A 88 16.38 -1.67 8.56
CA LYS A 88 16.78 -3.04 8.18
C LYS A 88 16.23 -3.40 6.80
N ALA A 89 14.96 -3.12 6.52
CA ALA A 89 14.36 -3.33 5.20
C ALA A 89 15.08 -2.48 4.14
N LYS A 90 15.32 -1.19 4.42
CA LYS A 90 16.12 -0.31 3.56
C LYS A 90 17.46 -0.93 3.17
N LYS A 91 18.19 -1.47 4.13
CA LYS A 91 19.51 -2.10 3.92
C LYS A 91 19.38 -3.42 3.14
N LYS A 92 18.44 -4.28 3.52
CA LYS A 92 18.22 -5.60 2.91
C LYS A 92 17.93 -5.47 1.41
N TYR A 93 17.03 -4.56 1.04
CA TYR A 93 16.63 -4.33 -0.36
C TYR A 93 17.44 -3.26 -1.09
N LYS A 94 18.54 -2.81 -0.50
CA LYS A 94 19.50 -1.87 -1.10
C LYS A 94 18.86 -0.58 -1.60
N VAL A 95 17.89 -0.05 -0.84
CA VAL A 95 17.23 1.22 -1.14
C VAL A 95 18.20 2.37 -0.93
N ARG A 96 18.64 3.01 -2.01
CA ARG A 96 19.63 4.11 -2.00
C ARG A 96 19.02 5.46 -2.34
N THR A 97 18.03 5.45 -3.21
CA THR A 97 17.28 6.65 -3.64
C THR A 97 15.81 6.49 -3.22
N ILE A 98 15.10 7.58 -3.06
CA ILE A 98 13.68 7.61 -2.74
C ILE A 98 12.97 8.65 -3.61
N PRO A 99 11.70 8.42 -3.99
CA PRO A 99 10.95 7.18 -3.77
C PRO A 99 11.61 5.97 -4.48
N HIS A 100 11.41 4.79 -3.92
CA HIS A 100 11.86 3.54 -4.51
C HIS A 100 10.73 2.52 -4.34
N ILE A 101 10.17 2.09 -5.45
CA ILE A 101 9.06 1.15 -5.47
C ILE A 101 9.61 -0.25 -5.76
N ILE A 102 9.24 -1.21 -4.93
CA ILE A 102 9.58 -2.62 -5.14
C ILE A 102 8.30 -3.42 -5.27
N VAL A 103 8.21 -4.22 -6.32
CA VAL A 103 7.16 -5.20 -6.52
C VAL A 103 7.65 -6.54 -6.01
N PHE A 104 6.94 -7.10 -5.03
CA PHE A 104 7.21 -8.40 -4.45
C PHE A 104 6.21 -9.43 -4.97
N LYS A 105 6.70 -10.63 -5.29
CA LYS A 105 5.90 -11.80 -5.60
C LYS A 105 6.23 -12.89 -4.62
N ASP A 106 5.26 -13.32 -3.83
CA ASP A 106 5.43 -14.35 -2.80
C ASP A 106 6.59 -14.07 -1.82
N GLY A 107 6.84 -12.79 -1.51
CA GLY A 107 7.91 -12.33 -0.62
C GLY A 107 9.27 -12.08 -1.28
N PHE A 108 9.41 -12.32 -2.58
CA PHE A 108 10.65 -12.06 -3.33
C PHE A 108 10.54 -10.75 -4.12
N ASP A 109 11.61 -9.96 -4.09
CA ASP A 109 11.71 -8.72 -4.85
C ASP A 109 11.97 -9.00 -6.34
N GLU A 110 10.99 -8.68 -7.18
CA GLU A 110 11.04 -8.99 -8.62
C GLU A 110 11.35 -7.76 -9.46
N VAL A 111 10.70 -6.63 -9.19
CA VAL A 111 10.86 -5.41 -9.98
C VAL A 111 11.13 -4.22 -9.08
N HIS A 112 12.07 -3.37 -9.50
CA HIS A 112 12.45 -2.15 -8.79
C HIS A 112 12.28 -0.93 -9.69
N PHE A 113 11.48 0.04 -9.27
CA PHE A 113 11.41 1.37 -9.86
C PHE A 113 12.11 2.35 -8.92
N LYS A 114 13.15 3.00 -9.42
CA LYS A 114 14.05 3.83 -8.59
C LYS A 114 14.00 5.27 -9.04
N ALA A 115 13.89 6.18 -8.08
CA ALA A 115 14.02 7.59 -8.37
C ALA A 115 15.39 7.93 -8.94
N GLY A 116 15.41 8.86 -9.88
CA GLY A 116 16.62 9.46 -10.41
C GLY A 116 17.27 10.45 -9.44
N LEU A 117 18.24 11.21 -9.95
CA LEU A 117 18.92 12.26 -9.17
C LEU A 117 18.01 13.42 -8.80
N ASP A 118 16.90 13.57 -9.49
CA ASP A 118 15.84 14.56 -9.24
C ASP A 118 14.83 14.10 -8.17
N PHE A 119 15.05 12.90 -7.57
CA PHE A 119 14.16 12.28 -6.58
C PHE A 119 12.75 11.99 -7.10
N THR A 120 12.60 11.78 -8.40
CA THR A 120 11.33 11.39 -9.03
C THR A 120 11.45 10.04 -9.71
N ILE A 121 10.34 9.27 -9.75
CA ILE A 121 10.23 8.03 -10.55
C ILE A 121 9.78 8.42 -11.94
N SER A 122 10.51 7.95 -12.96
CA SER A 122 10.25 8.27 -14.37
C SER A 122 9.15 7.39 -14.98
N GLU A 123 8.92 6.21 -14.40
CA GLU A 123 7.95 5.25 -14.89
C GLU A 123 6.51 5.74 -14.67
N SER A 124 5.68 5.58 -15.67
CA SER A 124 4.27 5.93 -15.60
C SER A 124 3.45 4.87 -14.86
N LEU A 125 2.21 5.21 -14.54
CA LEU A 125 1.25 4.25 -14.00
C LEU A 125 1.09 3.03 -14.92
N GLU A 126 1.07 3.27 -16.23
CA GLU A 126 0.93 2.23 -17.24
C GLU A 126 2.14 1.29 -17.26
N ASP A 127 3.35 1.82 -17.11
CA ASP A 127 4.58 1.03 -17.05
C ASP A 127 4.57 0.11 -15.82
N ILE A 128 4.23 0.67 -14.65
CA ILE A 128 4.15 -0.09 -13.40
C ILE A 128 3.06 -1.17 -13.50
N GLN A 129 1.87 -0.83 -14.03
CA GLN A 129 0.79 -1.79 -14.18
C GLN A 129 1.14 -2.91 -15.17
N LYS A 130 1.88 -2.61 -16.22
CA LYS A 130 2.36 -3.59 -17.20
C LYS A 130 3.25 -4.64 -16.54
N GLU A 131 4.27 -4.22 -15.79
CA GLU A 131 5.17 -5.14 -15.08
C GLU A 131 4.39 -6.02 -14.08
N ILE A 132 3.45 -5.44 -13.35
CA ILE A 132 2.57 -6.20 -12.43
C ILE A 132 1.76 -7.24 -13.18
N ASN A 133 1.18 -6.89 -14.32
CA ASN A 133 0.39 -7.83 -15.13
C ASN A 133 1.24 -8.96 -15.69
N GLU A 134 2.48 -8.70 -16.08
CA GLU A 134 3.43 -9.73 -16.51
C GLU A 134 3.69 -10.72 -15.39
N LEU A 135 4.00 -10.26 -14.18
CA LEU A 135 4.20 -11.12 -13.00
C LEU A 135 2.96 -11.96 -12.65
N LEU A 136 1.76 -11.39 -12.78
CA LEU A 136 0.51 -12.10 -12.56
C LEU A 136 0.26 -13.19 -13.62
N ASN A 137 0.66 -12.95 -14.87
CA ASN A 137 0.48 -13.88 -15.97
C ASN A 137 1.47 -15.04 -15.94
N GLU A 138 2.74 -14.79 -15.57
CA GLU A 138 3.77 -15.85 -15.42
C GLU A 138 3.38 -16.96 -14.43
N SER A 139 2.46 -16.66 -13.52
CA SER A 139 2.04 -17.55 -12.47
C SER A 139 0.88 -18.48 -12.86
N LYS A 140 0.38 -18.36 -14.09
CA LYS A 140 -0.74 -19.16 -14.59
C LYS A 140 -0.30 -20.43 -15.35
N PHE A 141 1.01 -20.69 -15.41
CA PHE A 141 1.57 -21.86 -16.12
C PHE A 141 2.30 -22.82 -15.20
#